data_1f8ab6eed85db3952ea12c8185cfc7e9
#
_entry.id   1f8ab6eed85db3952ea12c8185cfc7e9
#
_cell.length_a   1.000
_cell.length_b   1.000
_cell.length_c   1.000
_cell.angle_alpha   90.00
_cell.angle_beta   90.00
_cell.angle_gamma   90.00
#
_symmetry.space_group_name_H-M   'P 1'
#
loop_
_entity.id
_entity.type
_entity.pdbx_description
1 polymer ?
#
loop_
_entity_poly.entity_id
_entity_poly.type
_entity_poly.pdbx_seq_one_letter_code
_entity_poly.pdbx_strand_id
1 'polypeptide(L)'
;NGVLIDKGSGEFNKHGNDSWAYDQRGFDFIMRDQFGYNYAIKDQIFSNKSRDKFQRLILKAAANDNFSFEDGAHIRDGYVHSLSQTAGLRVDERSYTACIVYLNGNYWGVYELREKVDDPDFLDYYYDQDEEWVNSPNYIQYLATWGGTNTEYGAPNAQPNWDTFKNWVLGNPMSNQANYQIAKSQYNTGSLIDYFLINIDITILLLNYNLLIVLL
;
A
#
# COMPACT_ATOMS: atom_id res chain seq x y z
N ASN A 1 -18.06 18.84 11.45
CA ASN A 1 -18.12 19.91 12.44
C ASN A 1 -17.21 21.11 12.11
N GLY A 2 -16.38 21.06 11.06
CA GLY A 2 -15.57 22.17 10.56
C GLY A 2 -14.46 22.65 11.50
N VAL A 3 -14.00 21.81 12.43
CA VAL A 3 -12.85 22.13 13.27
C VAL A 3 -11.58 21.71 12.52
N LEU A 4 -10.65 22.67 12.36
CA LEU A 4 -9.33 22.38 11.85
C LEU A 4 -8.54 21.62 12.93
N ILE A 5 -8.09 20.42 12.62
CA ILE A 5 -7.29 19.60 13.55
C ILE A 5 -5.80 19.76 13.31
N ASP A 6 -5.34 19.73 12.06
CA ASP A 6 -3.94 19.98 11.71
C ASP A 6 -3.80 20.48 10.26
N LYS A 7 -2.60 20.92 9.88
CA LYS A 7 -2.24 21.40 8.54
C LYS A 7 -0.87 20.91 8.14
N GLY A 8 -0.72 20.58 6.86
CA GLY A 8 0.56 20.30 6.23
C GLY A 8 0.67 21.02 4.89
N SER A 9 1.88 21.45 4.55
CA SER A 9 2.24 21.90 3.20
C SER A 9 3.36 21.03 2.66
N GLY A 10 3.42 20.88 1.34
CA GLY A 10 4.40 19.98 0.77
C GLY A 10 4.39 19.94 -0.74
N GLU A 11 4.98 18.89 -1.25
CA GLU A 11 5.15 18.61 -2.66
C GLU A 11 4.10 17.61 -3.13
N PHE A 12 3.63 17.77 -4.35
CA PHE A 12 2.78 16.81 -5.03
C PHE A 12 3.56 16.14 -6.16
N ASN A 13 3.65 14.83 -6.10
CA ASN A 13 4.25 14.01 -7.16
C ASN A 13 3.17 13.17 -7.84
N LYS A 14 3.50 12.68 -9.02
CA LYS A 14 2.66 11.74 -9.75
C LYS A 14 2.46 10.46 -8.95
N HIS A 15 1.20 10.04 -8.72
CA HIS A 15 0.88 8.72 -8.24
C HIS A 15 0.15 7.91 -9.31
N GLY A 16 0.62 6.69 -9.55
CA GLY A 16 0.11 5.82 -10.61
C GLY A 16 0.88 5.93 -11.92
N ASN A 17 0.60 5.02 -12.83
CA ASN A 17 1.21 4.95 -14.17
C ASN A 17 0.16 5.25 -15.23
N ASP A 18 -0.56 4.24 -15.70
CA ASP A 18 -1.56 4.37 -16.77
C ASP A 18 -2.75 5.26 -16.38
N SER A 19 -3.08 5.28 -15.07
CA SER A 19 -4.15 6.13 -14.53
C SER A 19 -3.92 7.64 -14.69
N TRP A 20 -2.73 8.07 -15.09
CA TRP A 20 -2.45 9.45 -15.45
C TRP A 20 -3.00 9.86 -16.81
N ALA A 21 -3.46 8.92 -17.60
CA ALA A 21 -4.21 9.21 -18.82
C ALA A 21 -5.65 9.69 -18.55
N TYR A 22 -6.17 9.49 -17.33
CA TYR A 22 -7.52 9.89 -16.96
C TYR A 22 -7.59 11.33 -16.47
N ASP A 23 -8.77 11.94 -16.54
CA ASP A 23 -8.98 13.34 -16.14
C ASP A 23 -8.70 13.54 -14.65
N GLN A 24 -9.20 12.63 -13.81
CA GLN A 24 -8.92 12.65 -12.37
C GLN A 24 -7.69 11.80 -12.06
N ARG A 25 -6.61 12.45 -11.66
CA ARG A 25 -5.28 11.86 -11.47
C ARG A 25 -4.94 11.70 -10.00
N GLY A 26 -4.17 10.65 -9.69
CA GLY A 26 -3.64 10.42 -8.35
C GLY A 26 -2.37 11.22 -8.06
N PHE A 27 -2.15 11.54 -6.79
CA PHE A 27 -0.98 12.28 -6.32
C PHE A 27 -0.39 11.62 -5.09
N ASP A 28 0.95 11.62 -5.01
CA ASP A 28 1.68 11.48 -3.77
C ASP A 28 1.86 12.85 -3.16
N PHE A 29 1.43 13.02 -1.91
CA PHE A 29 1.64 14.23 -1.15
C PHE A 29 2.73 14.00 -0.11
N ILE A 30 3.80 14.80 -0.17
CA ILE A 30 4.95 14.71 0.74
C ILE A 30 5.04 16.04 1.47
N MET A 31 4.79 16.03 2.77
CA MET A 31 4.86 17.22 3.60
C MET A 31 6.30 17.65 3.83
N ARG A 32 6.51 18.97 3.83
CA ARG A 32 7.81 19.62 3.99
C ARG A 32 7.68 20.86 4.88
N ASP A 33 8.46 20.93 5.95
CA ASP A 33 8.51 22.07 6.88
C ASP A 33 8.98 23.37 6.23
N GLN A 34 9.81 23.29 5.19
CA GLN A 34 10.24 24.45 4.40
C GLN A 34 9.11 25.26 3.77
N PHE A 35 7.92 24.72 3.69
CA PHE A 35 6.71 25.41 3.19
C PHE A 35 5.87 26.05 4.31
N GLY A 36 6.38 26.11 5.54
CA GLY A 36 5.83 26.90 6.64
C GLY A 36 4.90 26.19 7.61
N TYR A 37 4.75 24.85 7.47
CA TYR A 37 4.07 24.00 8.44
C TYR A 37 4.95 22.85 8.91
N ASN A 38 4.42 21.95 9.72
CA ASN A 38 5.14 20.76 10.14
C ASN A 38 5.49 19.87 8.94
N TYR A 39 6.58 19.10 9.06
CA TYR A 39 6.98 18.12 8.05
C TYR A 39 6.05 16.91 7.98
N ALA A 40 5.10 16.77 8.90
CA ALA A 40 4.12 15.70 8.95
C ALA A 40 2.81 16.21 9.56
N ILE A 41 1.69 15.63 9.19
CA ILE A 41 0.44 15.70 9.97
C ILE A 41 0.65 14.89 11.24
N LYS A 42 0.34 15.50 12.39
CA LYS A 42 0.46 14.89 13.71
C LYS A 42 -0.90 14.77 14.36
N ASP A 43 -1.76 13.98 13.74
CA ASP A 43 -3.10 13.67 14.25
C ASP A 43 -3.57 12.33 13.67
N GLN A 44 -4.50 11.68 14.36
CA GLN A 44 -5.12 10.45 13.90
C GLN A 44 -6.04 10.72 12.70
N ILE A 45 -5.55 10.46 11.49
CA ILE A 45 -6.35 10.63 10.26
C ILE A 45 -7.32 9.46 10.06
N PHE A 46 -6.88 8.24 10.37
CA PHE A 46 -7.63 7.02 10.14
C PHE A 46 -8.19 6.47 11.45
N SER A 47 -9.51 6.43 11.57
CA SER A 47 -10.19 6.03 12.81
C SER A 47 -9.99 4.57 13.23
N ASN A 48 -9.54 3.73 12.30
CA ASN A 48 -9.29 2.30 12.54
C ASN A 48 -7.88 1.99 13.05
N LYS A 49 -7.02 3.00 13.20
CA LYS A 49 -5.62 2.85 13.65
C LYS A 49 -5.24 3.95 14.64
N SER A 50 -4.31 3.64 15.51
CA SER A 50 -3.72 4.63 16.45
C SER A 50 -2.58 5.44 15.84
N ARG A 51 -2.19 5.18 14.59
CA ARG A 51 -1.16 5.96 13.90
C ARG A 51 -1.57 7.43 13.80
N ASP A 52 -0.68 8.31 14.23
CA ASP A 52 -0.91 9.76 14.36
C ASP A 52 0.19 10.62 13.71
N LYS A 53 1.09 10.01 12.93
CA LYS A 53 2.19 10.72 12.26
C LYS A 53 2.27 10.29 10.79
N PHE A 54 2.16 11.27 9.90
CA PHE A 54 2.11 11.04 8.45
C PHE A 54 2.89 12.11 7.71
N GLN A 55 4.10 11.79 7.23
CA GLN A 55 4.84 12.66 6.33
C GLN A 55 4.35 12.54 4.90
N ARG A 56 3.98 11.32 4.49
CA ARG A 56 3.56 11.02 3.11
C ARG A 56 2.19 10.40 3.09
N LEU A 57 1.37 10.88 2.18
CA LEU A 57 0.02 10.39 1.96
C LEU A 57 -0.24 10.26 0.45
N ILE A 58 -1.17 9.40 0.09
CA ILE A 58 -1.61 9.24 -1.29
C ILE A 58 -3.01 9.88 -1.42
N LEU A 59 -3.17 10.75 -2.41
CA LEU A 59 -4.48 11.18 -2.90
C LEU A 59 -4.82 10.32 -4.11
N LYS A 60 -5.61 9.26 -3.91
CA LYS A 60 -5.95 8.30 -4.95
C LYS A 60 -7.28 8.65 -5.60
N ALA A 61 -7.26 8.74 -6.93
CA ALA A 61 -8.43 9.01 -7.76
C ALA A 61 -9.11 7.72 -8.27
N ALA A 62 -8.97 6.63 -7.53
CA ALA A 62 -9.52 5.30 -7.84
C ALA A 62 -9.05 4.64 -9.15
N ALA A 63 -8.19 5.27 -9.94
CA ALA A 63 -7.63 4.72 -11.18
C ALA A 63 -8.72 4.12 -12.11
N ASN A 64 -8.66 2.82 -12.41
CA ASN A 64 -9.63 2.12 -13.27
C ASN A 64 -11.01 1.92 -12.60
N ASP A 65 -11.14 2.25 -11.33
CA ASP A 65 -12.40 2.24 -10.59
C ASP A 65 -13.06 3.63 -10.54
N ASN A 66 -12.59 4.58 -11.35
CA ASN A 66 -13.11 5.93 -11.40
C ASN A 66 -14.48 5.99 -12.13
N PHE A 67 -15.27 7.02 -11.83
CA PHE A 67 -16.62 7.23 -12.36
C PHE A 67 -16.68 7.34 -13.90
N SER A 68 -15.58 7.66 -14.57
CA SER A 68 -15.50 7.70 -16.03
C SER A 68 -15.59 6.31 -16.67
N PHE A 69 -15.44 5.24 -15.91
CA PHE A 69 -15.67 3.88 -16.34
C PHE A 69 -17.10 3.45 -15.99
N GLU A 70 -17.75 2.75 -16.91
CA GLU A 70 -19.14 2.32 -16.76
C GLU A 70 -19.37 1.54 -15.45
N ASP A 71 -18.38 0.74 -15.04
CA ASP A 71 -18.42 -0.08 -13.83
C ASP A 71 -17.63 0.52 -12.66
N GLY A 72 -17.22 1.79 -12.74
CA GLY A 72 -16.43 2.45 -11.70
C GLY A 72 -17.24 2.68 -10.43
N ALA A 73 -16.82 2.07 -9.32
CA ALA A 73 -17.46 2.19 -8.00
C ALA A 73 -16.74 3.18 -7.08
N HIS A 74 -15.50 3.54 -7.39
CA HIS A 74 -14.62 4.44 -6.62
C HIS A 74 -14.27 3.96 -5.20
N ILE A 75 -14.48 2.68 -4.90
CA ILE A 75 -14.26 2.11 -3.57
C ILE A 75 -13.58 0.73 -3.57
N ARG A 76 -13.30 0.14 -4.72
CA ARG A 76 -12.84 -1.26 -4.81
C ARG A 76 -11.56 -1.51 -4.03
N ASP A 77 -10.54 -0.70 -4.24
CA ASP A 77 -9.28 -0.84 -3.51
C ASP A 77 -9.48 -0.63 -2.00
N GLY A 78 -10.22 0.40 -1.61
CA GLY A 78 -10.53 0.68 -0.21
C GLY A 78 -11.28 -0.46 0.45
N TYR A 79 -12.25 -1.05 -0.26
CA TYR A 79 -12.98 -2.22 0.21
C TYR A 79 -12.06 -3.42 0.46
N VAL A 80 -11.17 -3.72 -0.49
CA VAL A 80 -10.20 -4.82 -0.37
C VAL A 80 -9.30 -4.66 0.84
N HIS A 81 -8.71 -3.48 1.01
CA HIS A 81 -7.88 -3.19 2.17
C HIS A 81 -8.67 -3.29 3.49
N SER A 82 -9.89 -2.80 3.53
CA SER A 82 -10.75 -2.89 4.72
C SER A 82 -11.15 -4.33 5.03
N LEU A 83 -11.41 -5.14 4.01
CA LEU A 83 -11.71 -6.56 4.19
C LEU A 83 -10.51 -7.31 4.78
N SER A 84 -9.31 -7.08 4.25
CA SER A 84 -8.06 -7.63 4.78
C SER A 84 -7.84 -7.25 6.25
N GLN A 85 -8.02 -5.98 6.58
CA GLN A 85 -7.90 -5.50 7.97
C GLN A 85 -8.91 -6.16 8.89
N THR A 86 -10.17 -6.26 8.46
CA THR A 86 -11.23 -6.87 9.26
C THR A 86 -10.99 -8.36 9.48
N ALA A 87 -10.45 -9.04 8.49
CA ALA A 87 -10.09 -10.45 8.57
C ALA A 87 -8.78 -10.71 9.34
N GLY A 88 -8.01 -9.67 9.65
CA GLY A 88 -6.71 -9.79 10.34
C GLY A 88 -5.69 -10.56 9.51
N LEU A 89 -5.66 -10.35 8.20
CA LEU A 89 -4.72 -11.01 7.30
C LEU A 89 -3.29 -10.49 7.51
N ARG A 90 -2.32 -11.35 7.24
CA ARG A 90 -0.88 -11.04 7.40
C ARG A 90 -0.30 -10.39 6.15
N VAL A 91 -0.91 -9.30 5.72
CA VAL A 91 -0.46 -8.48 4.59
C VAL A 91 -0.49 -7.00 4.99
N ASP A 92 0.35 -6.19 4.35
CA ASP A 92 0.36 -4.75 4.59
C ASP A 92 -0.79 -4.10 3.82
N GLU A 93 -1.83 -3.74 4.55
CA GLU A 93 -2.95 -3.01 4.00
C GLU A 93 -2.92 -1.54 4.42
N ARG A 94 -3.44 -0.70 3.54
CA ARG A 94 -3.49 0.75 3.71
C ARG A 94 -4.84 1.17 4.24
N SER A 95 -4.83 1.98 5.29
CA SER A 95 -6.05 2.68 5.69
C SER A 95 -6.36 3.78 4.69
N TYR A 96 -7.64 4.11 4.56
CA TYR A 96 -8.11 5.19 3.73
C TYR A 96 -9.26 5.95 4.38
N THR A 97 -9.44 7.19 3.96
CA THR A 97 -10.62 8.00 4.24
C THR A 97 -10.93 8.87 3.03
N ALA A 98 -12.20 9.24 2.88
CA ALA A 98 -12.58 10.15 1.80
C ALA A 98 -12.08 11.57 2.08
N CYS A 99 -11.57 12.23 1.05
CA CYS A 99 -11.21 13.64 1.10
C CYS A 99 -11.67 14.40 -0.14
N ILE A 100 -11.73 15.72 -0.03
CA ILE A 100 -12.08 16.61 -1.14
C ILE A 100 -10.82 17.32 -1.61
N VAL A 101 -10.57 17.28 -2.91
CA VAL A 101 -9.45 17.96 -3.53
C VAL A 101 -9.92 19.19 -4.26
N TYR A 102 -9.20 20.29 -4.06
CA TYR A 102 -9.32 21.53 -4.81
C TYR A 102 -8.02 21.82 -5.53
N LEU A 103 -8.06 22.13 -6.81
CA LEU A 103 -6.89 22.59 -7.60
C LEU A 103 -7.07 24.08 -7.92
N ASN A 104 -6.11 24.89 -7.48
CA ASN A 104 -6.15 26.35 -7.65
C ASN A 104 -7.46 26.97 -7.16
N GLY A 105 -8.00 26.47 -6.05
CA GLY A 105 -9.26 26.94 -5.47
C GLY A 105 -10.54 26.41 -6.14
N ASN A 106 -10.43 25.64 -7.24
CA ASN A 106 -11.58 25.03 -7.89
C ASN A 106 -11.79 23.59 -7.35
N TYR A 107 -13.03 23.23 -7.09
CA TYR A 107 -13.39 21.87 -6.73
C TYR A 107 -12.94 20.89 -7.83
N TRP A 108 -12.16 19.89 -7.46
CA TRP A 108 -11.62 18.92 -8.41
C TRP A 108 -12.24 17.52 -8.28
N GLY A 109 -12.70 17.17 -7.09
CA GLY A 109 -13.41 15.92 -6.86
C GLY A 109 -13.17 15.30 -5.49
N VAL A 110 -13.81 14.16 -5.30
CA VAL A 110 -13.60 13.28 -4.14
C VAL A 110 -12.44 12.35 -4.45
N TYR A 111 -11.58 12.19 -3.46
CA TYR A 111 -10.41 11.31 -3.51
C TYR A 111 -10.39 10.42 -2.29
N GLU A 112 -9.64 9.34 -2.36
CA GLU A 112 -9.27 8.54 -1.21
C GLU A 112 -7.91 9.04 -0.70
N LEU A 113 -7.89 9.57 0.51
CA LEU A 113 -6.66 9.83 1.25
C LEU A 113 -6.19 8.51 1.85
N ARG A 114 -4.99 8.07 1.52
CA ARG A 114 -4.44 6.77 1.91
C ARG A 114 -3.07 6.87 2.54
N GLU A 115 -2.73 5.87 3.34
CA GLU A 115 -1.37 5.63 3.78
C GLU A 115 -0.44 5.31 2.59
N LYS A 116 0.82 5.71 2.73
CA LYS A 116 1.89 5.34 1.80
C LYS A 116 2.82 4.34 2.50
N VAL A 117 2.95 3.13 1.94
CA VAL A 117 3.70 2.02 2.57
C VAL A 117 5.23 2.23 2.53
N ASP A 118 5.73 3.06 1.63
CA ASP A 118 7.13 3.48 1.57
C ASP A 118 7.41 4.78 2.32
N ASP A 119 6.50 5.19 3.23
CA ASP A 119 6.71 6.25 4.19
C ASP A 119 7.52 5.72 5.38
N PRO A 120 8.65 6.36 5.76
CA PRO A 120 9.38 5.99 6.97
C PRO A 120 8.49 5.95 8.22
N ASP A 121 7.55 6.89 8.37
CA ASP A 121 6.60 6.89 9.48
C ASP A 121 5.66 5.67 9.47
N PHE A 122 5.41 5.05 8.29
CA PHE A 122 4.69 3.78 8.20
C PHE A 122 5.52 2.63 8.76
N LEU A 123 6.81 2.59 8.43
CA LEU A 123 7.70 1.54 8.90
C LEU A 123 7.99 1.65 10.40
N ASP A 124 8.11 2.86 10.91
CA ASP A 124 8.24 3.10 12.34
C ASP A 124 7.02 2.57 13.09
N TYR A 125 5.83 2.91 12.63
CA TYR A 125 4.59 2.49 13.29
C TYR A 125 4.33 0.96 13.23
N TYR A 126 4.53 0.33 12.07
CA TYR A 126 4.18 -1.09 11.90
C TYR A 126 5.29 -2.07 12.22
N TYR A 127 6.55 -1.63 12.15
CA TYR A 127 7.71 -2.50 12.20
C TYR A 127 8.80 -2.05 13.19
N ASP A 128 8.55 -0.98 13.94
CA ASP A 128 9.50 -0.41 14.90
C ASP A 128 10.86 -0.11 14.23
N GLN A 129 10.81 0.52 13.04
CA GLN A 129 11.96 0.83 12.19
C GLN A 129 12.18 2.34 12.11
N ASP A 130 13.15 2.87 12.86
CA ASP A 130 13.50 4.28 12.83
C ASP A 130 14.03 4.72 11.46
N GLU A 131 13.61 5.89 10.97
CA GLU A 131 14.08 6.49 9.72
C GLU A 131 15.60 6.65 9.67
N GLU A 132 16.26 6.91 10.81
CA GLU A 132 17.71 7.02 10.90
C GLU A 132 18.43 5.73 10.46
N TRP A 133 17.75 4.58 10.49
CA TRP A 133 18.31 3.28 10.15
C TRP A 133 18.13 2.88 8.70
N VAL A 134 17.54 3.73 7.85
CA VAL A 134 17.18 3.40 6.45
C VAL A 134 18.33 2.81 5.63
N ASN A 135 19.57 3.15 5.94
CA ASN A 135 20.78 2.60 5.30
C ASN A 135 21.42 1.44 6.09
N SER A 136 20.83 1.05 7.21
CA SER A 136 21.28 -0.10 7.98
C SER A 136 21.01 -1.40 7.25
N PRO A 137 21.92 -2.40 7.28
CA PRO A 137 21.65 -3.72 6.69
C PRO A 137 20.49 -4.45 7.36
N ASN A 138 20.09 -4.02 8.56
CA ASN A 138 18.97 -4.59 9.31
C ASN A 138 17.64 -3.86 9.08
N TYR A 139 17.66 -2.77 8.31
CA TYR A 139 16.43 -2.06 7.98
C TYR A 139 15.59 -2.88 7.00
N ILE A 140 14.26 -2.75 7.11
CA ILE A 140 13.34 -3.40 6.17
C ILE A 140 13.69 -3.00 4.74
N GLN A 141 13.70 -3.99 3.86
CA GLN A 141 13.97 -3.83 2.45
C GLN A 141 12.65 -3.97 1.70
N TYR A 142 12.29 -2.93 0.96
CA TYR A 142 11.07 -2.92 0.17
C TYR A 142 11.38 -3.12 -1.31
N LEU A 143 10.86 -4.21 -1.85
CA LEU A 143 10.92 -4.54 -3.28
C LEU A 143 9.54 -4.35 -3.90
N ALA A 144 9.44 -3.46 -4.86
CA ALA A 144 8.24 -3.31 -5.68
C ALA A 144 8.39 -4.10 -6.98
N THR A 145 7.32 -4.73 -7.43
CA THR A 145 7.27 -5.45 -8.71
C THR A 145 6.24 -4.84 -9.63
N TRP A 146 6.72 -4.29 -10.76
CA TRP A 146 5.88 -3.84 -11.86
C TRP A 146 6.57 -4.18 -13.18
N GLY A 147 6.31 -5.39 -13.71
CA GLY A 147 7.03 -5.93 -14.85
C GLY A 147 8.46 -6.40 -14.59
N GLY A 148 9.04 -6.02 -13.47
CA GLY A 148 10.34 -6.41 -12.92
C GLY A 148 10.38 -6.08 -11.45
N THR A 149 11.36 -6.59 -10.71
CA THR A 149 11.52 -6.28 -9.28
C THR A 149 12.53 -5.16 -9.12
N ASN A 150 12.17 -4.11 -8.38
CA ASN A 150 13.03 -2.97 -8.09
C ASN A 150 13.07 -2.72 -6.59
N THR A 151 14.23 -2.33 -6.08
CA THR A 151 14.36 -1.88 -4.69
C THR A 151 13.82 -0.45 -4.58
N GLU A 152 12.79 -0.24 -3.77
CA GLU A 152 12.25 1.08 -3.48
C GLU A 152 13.05 1.75 -2.36
N TYR A 153 13.36 1.00 -1.29
CA TYR A 153 14.25 1.46 -0.21
C TYR A 153 14.86 0.28 0.54
N GLY A 154 15.80 0.58 1.42
CA GLY A 154 16.56 -0.37 2.22
C GLY A 154 17.97 -0.56 1.72
N ALA A 155 18.70 -1.47 2.35
CA ALA A 155 20.08 -1.75 1.99
C ALA A 155 20.20 -2.29 0.54
N PRO A 156 21.32 -2.03 -0.14
CA PRO A 156 21.49 -2.38 -1.56
C PRO A 156 21.49 -3.89 -1.87
N ASN A 157 21.41 -4.72 -0.85
CA ASN A 157 21.36 -6.19 -0.98
C ASN A 157 19.94 -6.76 -1.13
N ALA A 158 18.88 -5.94 -1.08
CA ALA A 158 17.50 -6.41 -1.20
C ALA A 158 17.26 -7.19 -2.50
N GLN A 159 17.62 -6.62 -3.64
CA GLN A 159 17.47 -7.27 -4.94
C GLN A 159 18.32 -8.55 -5.09
N PRO A 160 19.64 -8.54 -4.77
CA PRO A 160 20.46 -9.75 -4.77
C PRO A 160 19.94 -10.86 -3.85
N ASN A 161 19.46 -10.53 -2.66
CA ASN A 161 18.90 -11.50 -1.72
C ASN A 161 17.64 -12.15 -2.29
N TRP A 162 16.73 -11.34 -2.85
CA TRP A 162 15.53 -11.83 -3.51
C TRP A 162 15.85 -12.75 -4.70
N ASP A 163 16.77 -12.33 -5.57
CA ASP A 163 17.16 -13.11 -6.74
C ASP A 163 17.83 -14.43 -6.34
N THR A 164 18.63 -14.44 -5.30
CA THR A 164 19.22 -15.65 -4.74
C THR A 164 18.15 -16.62 -4.27
N PHE A 165 17.21 -16.15 -3.44
CA PHE A 165 16.11 -16.97 -2.95
C PHE A 165 15.22 -17.49 -4.10
N LYS A 166 14.80 -16.62 -5.00
CA LYS A 166 13.99 -16.97 -6.16
C LYS A 166 14.64 -18.05 -7.03
N ASN A 167 15.93 -17.86 -7.36
CA ASN A 167 16.66 -18.81 -8.19
C ASN A 167 16.86 -20.14 -7.48
N TRP A 168 17.07 -20.12 -6.17
CA TRP A 168 17.15 -21.33 -5.37
C TRP A 168 15.82 -22.11 -5.41
N VAL A 169 14.68 -21.44 -5.22
CA VAL A 169 13.34 -22.05 -5.30
C VAL A 169 13.09 -22.64 -6.69
N LEU A 170 13.44 -21.93 -7.76
CA LEU A 170 13.25 -22.39 -9.13
C LEU A 170 14.15 -23.62 -9.46
N GLY A 171 15.34 -23.70 -8.87
CA GLY A 171 16.27 -24.79 -9.07
C GLY A 171 16.03 -26.04 -8.18
N ASN A 172 15.12 -25.96 -7.21
CA ASN A 172 14.90 -27.03 -6.24
C ASN A 172 13.42 -27.42 -6.18
N PRO A 173 13.05 -28.67 -6.50
CA PRO A 173 11.65 -29.11 -6.49
C PRO A 173 11.02 -28.96 -5.09
N MET A 174 9.95 -28.19 -4.97
CA MET A 174 9.22 -27.98 -3.71
C MET A 174 8.38 -29.20 -3.29
N SER A 175 8.22 -30.20 -4.16
CA SER A 175 7.68 -31.52 -3.80
C SER A 175 8.62 -32.30 -2.87
N ASN A 176 9.90 -31.95 -2.82
CA ASN A 176 10.82 -32.46 -1.82
C ASN A 176 10.60 -31.74 -0.50
N GLN A 177 10.24 -32.49 0.55
CA GLN A 177 9.90 -31.93 1.86
C GLN A 177 11.07 -31.14 2.50
N ALA A 178 12.32 -31.55 2.30
CA ALA A 178 13.47 -30.82 2.82
C ALA A 178 13.62 -29.46 2.15
N ASN A 179 13.49 -29.40 0.83
CA ASN A 179 13.52 -28.14 0.07
C ASN A 179 12.39 -27.22 0.48
N TYR A 180 11.18 -27.76 0.64
CA TYR A 180 10.03 -26.99 1.10
C TYR A 180 10.26 -26.38 2.49
N GLN A 181 10.83 -27.14 3.43
CA GLN A 181 11.12 -26.60 4.77
C GLN A 181 12.19 -25.50 4.74
N ILE A 182 13.19 -25.61 3.89
CA ILE A 182 14.19 -24.56 3.68
C ILE A 182 13.53 -23.29 3.11
N ALA A 183 12.70 -23.42 2.07
CA ALA A 183 11.97 -22.29 1.52
C ALA A 183 11.08 -21.62 2.58
N LYS A 184 10.32 -22.43 3.33
CA LYS A 184 9.43 -21.96 4.40
C LYS A 184 10.16 -21.23 5.53
N SER A 185 11.42 -21.60 5.84
CA SER A 185 12.21 -20.91 6.86
C SER A 185 12.68 -19.51 6.43
N GLN A 186 12.69 -19.24 5.12
CA GLN A 186 13.14 -17.96 4.55
C GLN A 186 11.98 -17.09 4.03
N TYR A 187 10.78 -17.63 3.93
CA TYR A 187 9.63 -16.95 3.37
C TYR A 187 8.39 -17.10 4.26
N ASN A 188 7.70 -16.00 4.52
CA ASN A 188 6.44 -16.04 5.27
C ASN A 188 5.30 -16.62 4.42
N THR A 189 5.20 -17.95 4.43
CA THR A 189 4.15 -18.67 3.69
C THR A 189 2.75 -18.31 4.16
N GLY A 190 2.58 -17.89 5.42
CA GLY A 190 1.32 -17.43 5.95
C GLY A 190 0.85 -16.14 5.27
N SER A 191 1.73 -15.14 5.15
CA SER A 191 1.44 -13.91 4.42
C SER A 191 1.14 -14.18 2.95
N LEU A 192 1.87 -15.09 2.31
CA LEU A 192 1.60 -15.48 0.92
C LEU A 192 0.22 -16.10 0.74
N ILE A 193 -0.19 -16.98 1.67
CA ILE A 193 -1.52 -17.59 1.66
C ILE A 193 -2.60 -16.51 1.80
N ASP A 194 -2.45 -15.61 2.76
CA ASP A 194 -3.40 -14.54 3.00
C ASP A 194 -3.52 -13.60 1.78
N TYR A 195 -2.39 -13.30 1.13
CA TYR A 195 -2.38 -12.54 -0.12
C TYR A 195 -3.17 -13.24 -1.23
N PHE A 196 -3.00 -14.54 -1.40
CA PHE A 196 -3.77 -15.31 -2.39
C PHE A 196 -5.25 -15.40 -2.01
N LEU A 197 -5.57 -15.61 -0.74
CA LEU A 197 -6.95 -15.71 -0.28
C LEU A 197 -7.72 -14.42 -0.59
N ILE A 198 -7.19 -13.26 -0.22
CA ILE A 198 -7.88 -11.98 -0.49
C ILE A 198 -8.04 -11.72 -2.00
N ASN A 199 -7.05 -12.06 -2.82
CA ASN A 199 -7.15 -11.89 -4.27
C ASN A 199 -8.15 -12.84 -4.92
N ILE A 200 -8.24 -14.09 -4.44
CA ILE A 200 -9.22 -15.08 -4.93
C ILE A 200 -10.64 -14.65 -4.53
N ASP A 201 -10.82 -14.24 -3.27
CA ASP A 201 -12.13 -13.80 -2.76
C ASP A 201 -12.67 -12.61 -3.55
N ILE A 202 -11.82 -11.62 -3.83
CA ILE A 202 -12.19 -10.48 -4.67
C ILE A 202 -12.50 -10.91 -6.09
N THR A 203 -11.71 -11.80 -6.67
CA THR A 203 -11.95 -12.30 -8.03
C THR A 203 -13.28 -13.02 -8.10
N ILE A 204 -13.61 -13.84 -7.09
CA ILE A 204 -14.91 -14.53 -6.99
C ILE A 204 -16.04 -13.51 -6.83
N LEU A 205 -15.90 -12.50 -5.99
CA LEU A 205 -16.89 -11.45 -5.80
C LEU A 205 -17.13 -10.64 -7.10
N LEU A 206 -16.07 -10.38 -7.86
CA LEU A 206 -16.17 -9.66 -9.14
C LEU A 206 -16.70 -10.53 -10.30
N LEU A 207 -16.47 -11.84 -10.26
CA LEU A 207 -16.87 -12.76 -11.32
C LEU A 207 -18.22 -13.43 -11.08
N ASN A 208 -18.78 -13.43 -9.86
CA ASN A 208 -19.93 -14.24 -9.54
C ASN A 208 -21.04 -13.52 -8.77
N TYR A 209 -22.09 -13.24 -9.47
CA TYR A 209 -23.42 -13.20 -8.88
C TYR A 209 -23.98 -14.61 -8.54
N ASN A 210 -23.27 -15.71 -8.84
CA ASN A 210 -23.86 -17.06 -8.79
C ASN A 210 -22.95 -18.23 -8.38
N LEU A 211 -21.81 -18.04 -7.72
CA LEU A 211 -21.02 -19.20 -7.27
C LEU A 211 -20.64 -19.10 -5.78
N LEU A 212 -21.38 -19.83 -4.95
CA LEU A 212 -20.99 -20.13 -3.58
C LEU A 212 -20.06 -21.36 -3.61
N ILE A 213 -18.75 -21.17 -3.45
CA ILE A 213 -17.82 -22.28 -3.21
C ILE A 213 -17.64 -22.40 -1.71
N VAL A 214 -18.20 -23.46 -1.13
CA VAL A 214 -17.87 -23.89 0.23
C VAL A 214 -16.63 -24.77 0.14
N LEU A 215 -15.51 -24.27 0.57
CA LEU A 215 -14.33 -25.08 0.84
C LEU A 215 -14.48 -25.62 2.26
N LEU A 216 -14.68 -26.93 2.39
CA LEU A 216 -14.66 -27.69 3.66
C LEU A 216 -13.23 -28.03 4.05
#